data_2752cca01f0e674893bc4d81fc5cb83f
#
_entry.id   2752cca01f0e674893bc4d81fc5cb83f
#
_cell.length_a   1.000
_cell.length_b   1.000
_cell.length_c   1.000
_cell.angle_alpha   90.00
_cell.angle_beta   90.00
_cell.angle_gamma   90.00
#
_symmetry.space_group_name_H-M   'P 1'
#
loop_
_entity.id
_entity.type
_entity.pdbx_description
1 polymer ?
#
loop_
_entity_poly.entity_id
_entity_poly.type
_entity_poly.pdbx_seq_one_letter_code
_entity_poly.pdbx_strand_id
1 'polypeptide(L)'
;AINEEIDPSIIVNFARIYGFQIDFQRDIWKNDTFQIIFEEFKNEDGLVIETGNIIYANLNTKNIDHQLYKFEYEDDKTDYFDENGKSVKKTLMKTPINGARLSSSFGKRKHPILGFTKMHTGTDFAAPKGTPIMASGDGIVTKASWCGGGGNCVKIKHNSTYQTVYAHMSKFGRGIKKGVR
;
A
#
# COMPACT_ATOMS: atom_id res chain seq x y z
N ALA A 1 18.15 0.72 -3.92
CA ALA A 1 17.88 1.01 -2.50
C ALA A 1 18.73 0.14 -1.56
N ILE A 2 18.76 -1.18 -1.75
CA ILE A 2 19.61 -2.07 -0.92
C ILE A 2 21.10 -1.75 -1.07
N ASN A 3 21.54 -1.31 -2.24
CA ASN A 3 22.93 -0.92 -2.49
C ASN A 3 23.27 0.50 -1.99
N GLU A 4 22.29 1.27 -1.52
CA GLU A 4 22.44 2.65 -1.06
C GLU A 4 22.43 2.78 0.48
N GLU A 5 22.52 1.65 1.18
CA GLU A 5 22.52 1.58 2.66
C GLU A 5 21.31 2.27 3.32
N ILE A 6 20.19 2.34 2.61
CA ILE A 6 18.95 2.93 3.13
C ILE A 6 18.27 1.92 4.06
N ASP A 7 17.88 2.38 5.25
CA ASP A 7 17.16 1.56 6.22
C ASP A 7 15.89 0.95 5.59
N PRO A 8 15.66 -0.37 5.72
CA PRO A 8 14.49 -1.04 5.16
C PRO A 8 13.15 -0.43 5.58
N SER A 9 13.06 0.18 6.77
CA SER A 9 11.85 0.86 7.24
C SER A 9 11.50 2.06 6.38
N ILE A 10 12.49 2.82 5.92
CA ILE A 10 12.32 3.97 5.03
C ILE A 10 11.80 3.50 3.66
N ILE A 11 12.33 2.39 3.14
CA ILE A 11 11.86 1.81 1.86
C ILE A 11 10.38 1.40 1.97
N VAL A 12 9.99 0.77 3.08
CA VAL A 12 8.60 0.38 3.33
C VAL A 12 7.69 1.61 3.43
N ASN A 13 8.14 2.65 4.14
CA ASN A 13 7.40 3.91 4.27
C ASN A 13 7.26 4.62 2.92
N PHE A 14 8.33 4.67 2.12
CA PHE A 14 8.32 5.20 0.76
C PHE A 14 7.28 4.49 -0.11
N ALA A 15 7.29 3.16 -0.12
CA ALA A 15 6.30 2.37 -0.87
C ALA A 15 4.87 2.62 -0.37
N ARG A 16 4.69 2.85 0.93
CA ARG A 16 3.38 3.16 1.52
C ARG A 16 2.83 4.50 1.07
N ILE A 17 3.63 5.58 1.10
CA ILE A 17 3.16 6.92 0.71
C ILE A 17 2.82 7.00 -0.78
N TYR A 18 3.58 6.31 -1.64
CA TYR A 18 3.31 6.24 -3.07
C TYR A 18 2.23 5.23 -3.46
N GLY A 19 1.91 4.26 -2.60
CA GLY A 19 0.99 3.17 -2.92
C GLY A 19 -0.45 3.60 -3.28
N PHE A 20 -0.79 4.86 -3.02
CA PHE A 20 -2.06 5.46 -3.46
C PHE A 20 -2.04 5.94 -4.92
N GLN A 21 -0.88 6.34 -5.43
CA GLN A 21 -0.71 6.93 -6.76
C GLN A 21 -0.06 5.95 -7.74
N ILE A 22 0.92 5.18 -7.27
CA ILE A 22 1.79 4.33 -8.08
C ILE A 22 1.44 2.86 -7.86
N ASP A 23 1.28 2.12 -8.94
CA ASP A 23 1.29 0.66 -8.92
C ASP A 23 2.73 0.18 -9.14
N PHE A 24 3.44 -0.13 -8.05
CA PHE A 24 4.85 -0.55 -8.09
C PHE A 24 5.12 -1.78 -8.97
N GLN A 25 4.10 -2.51 -9.37
CA GLN A 25 4.25 -3.67 -10.25
C GLN A 25 4.07 -3.34 -11.73
N ARG A 26 3.48 -2.19 -12.05
CA ARG A 26 3.14 -1.80 -13.42
C ARG A 26 3.77 -0.48 -13.85
N ASP A 27 3.96 0.43 -12.88
CA ASP A 27 4.35 1.80 -13.18
C ASP A 27 5.87 2.01 -13.04
N ILE A 28 6.62 1.04 -12.46
CA ILE A 28 8.07 1.13 -12.27
C ILE A 28 8.82 0.42 -13.40
N TRP A 29 9.78 1.12 -13.98
CA TRP A 29 10.58 0.65 -15.11
C TRP A 29 12.08 0.76 -14.83
N LYS A 30 12.87 0.11 -15.67
CA LYS A 30 14.32 0.24 -15.61
C LYS A 30 14.70 1.71 -15.89
N ASN A 31 15.61 2.27 -15.08
CA ASN A 31 16.09 3.64 -15.06
C ASN A 31 15.15 4.67 -14.42
N ASP A 32 14.01 4.27 -13.87
CA ASP A 32 13.29 5.14 -12.95
C ASP A 32 14.15 5.41 -11.71
N THR A 33 14.05 6.62 -11.20
CA THR A 33 14.87 7.09 -10.07
C THR A 33 14.02 7.57 -8.92
N PHE A 34 14.60 7.60 -7.73
CA PHE A 34 13.94 8.18 -6.58
C PHE A 34 14.92 9.01 -5.75
N GLN A 35 14.37 9.96 -5.00
CA GLN A 35 15.06 10.77 -4.02
C GLN A 35 14.24 10.79 -2.73
N ILE A 36 14.91 10.71 -1.59
CA ILE A 36 14.26 10.70 -0.28
C ILE A 36 15.04 11.61 0.66
N ILE A 37 14.34 12.46 1.41
CA ILE A 37 14.87 13.16 2.58
C ILE A 37 14.07 12.63 3.77
N PHE A 38 14.75 12.12 4.77
CA PHE A 38 14.14 11.55 5.97
C PHE A 38 14.92 11.96 7.25
N GLU A 39 14.28 11.82 8.38
CA GLU A 39 14.85 12.12 9.69
C GLU A 39 15.75 10.97 10.15
N GLU A 40 16.91 11.29 10.70
CA GLU A 40 17.78 10.38 11.44
C GLU A 40 18.00 10.91 12.85
N PHE A 41 17.82 10.06 13.84
CA PHE A 41 18.15 10.35 15.23
C PHE A 41 19.50 9.70 15.57
N LYS A 42 20.45 10.52 16.05
CA LYS A 42 21.80 10.08 16.37
C LYS A 42 22.06 10.21 17.86
N ASN A 43 22.85 9.30 18.41
CA ASN A 43 23.36 9.41 19.78
C ASN A 43 24.52 10.44 19.87
N GLU A 44 25.05 10.63 21.07
CA GLU A 44 26.17 11.55 21.32
C GLU A 44 27.45 11.19 20.53
N ASP A 45 27.62 9.91 20.16
CA ASP A 45 28.75 9.42 19.37
C ASP A 45 28.52 9.59 17.85
N GLY A 46 27.39 10.14 17.45
CA GLY A 46 27.02 10.34 16.04
C GLY A 46 26.47 9.09 15.33
N LEU A 47 26.24 8.01 16.05
CA LEU A 47 25.66 6.79 15.49
C LEU A 47 24.13 6.93 15.33
N VAL A 48 23.60 6.53 14.17
CA VAL A 48 22.15 6.50 13.92
C VAL A 48 21.53 5.43 14.81
N ILE A 49 20.61 5.82 15.68
CA ILE A 49 19.88 4.94 16.60
C ILE A 49 18.44 4.69 16.15
N GLU A 50 17.89 5.62 15.37
CA GLU A 50 16.52 5.52 14.86
C GLU A 50 16.39 6.32 13.57
N THR A 51 15.51 5.87 12.67
CA THR A 51 15.05 6.60 11.49
C THR A 51 13.63 7.10 11.71
N GLY A 52 13.39 8.35 11.39
CA GLY A 52 12.08 8.99 11.55
C GLY A 52 11.26 8.99 10.26
N ASN A 53 10.53 10.07 10.07
CA ASN A 53 9.62 10.21 8.93
C ASN A 53 10.36 10.62 7.66
N ILE A 54 9.79 10.26 6.52
CA ILE A 54 10.16 10.86 5.24
C ILE A 54 9.61 12.29 5.22
N ILE A 55 10.48 13.28 5.00
CA ILE A 55 10.12 14.69 4.91
C ILE A 55 9.76 15.07 3.49
N TYR A 56 10.55 14.57 2.55
CA TYR A 56 10.36 14.77 1.13
C TYR A 56 10.66 13.47 0.39
N ALA A 57 9.91 13.20 -0.64
CA ALA A 57 10.19 12.12 -1.56
C ALA A 57 9.90 12.56 -2.99
N ASN A 58 10.73 12.14 -3.93
CA ASN A 58 10.45 12.20 -5.36
C ASN A 58 10.63 10.82 -5.97
N LEU A 59 9.67 10.38 -6.74
CA LEU A 59 9.75 9.18 -7.57
C LEU A 59 9.58 9.60 -9.02
N ASN A 60 10.64 9.50 -9.81
CA ASN A 60 10.58 9.77 -11.23
C ASN A 60 10.26 8.47 -11.97
N THR A 61 9.10 8.42 -12.63
CA THR A 61 8.68 7.31 -13.48
C THR A 61 8.41 7.81 -14.88
N LYS A 62 9.05 7.20 -15.88
CA LYS A 62 8.88 7.61 -17.30
C LYS A 62 9.10 9.11 -17.54
N ASN A 63 10.08 9.70 -16.89
CA ASN A 63 10.38 11.14 -16.90
C ASN A 63 9.27 12.04 -16.32
N ILE A 64 8.40 11.50 -15.49
CA ILE A 64 7.40 12.26 -14.74
C ILE A 64 7.80 12.20 -13.25
N ASP A 65 7.96 13.37 -12.66
CA ASP A 65 8.24 13.51 -11.23
C ASP A 65 6.94 13.41 -10.45
N HIS A 66 6.97 12.62 -9.38
CA HIS A 66 5.92 12.48 -8.40
C HIS A 66 6.46 12.96 -7.06
N GLN A 67 6.42 14.26 -6.85
CA GLN A 67 6.95 14.89 -5.63
C GLN A 67 5.94 14.85 -4.51
N LEU A 68 6.39 14.48 -3.31
CA LEU A 68 5.58 14.41 -2.10
C LEU A 68 6.30 15.11 -0.96
N TYR A 69 5.56 15.94 -0.25
CA TYR A 69 6.01 16.72 0.89
C TYR A 69 5.21 16.33 2.13
N LYS A 70 5.90 16.00 3.23
CA LYS A 70 5.28 15.85 4.53
C LYS A 70 4.84 17.22 5.02
N PHE A 71 3.59 17.36 5.38
CA PHE A 71 3.04 18.60 5.93
C PHE A 71 2.21 18.29 7.18
N GLU A 72 2.42 19.09 8.22
CA GLU A 72 1.65 19.07 9.44
C GLU A 72 0.55 20.13 9.34
N TYR A 73 -0.68 19.72 9.54
CA TYR A 73 -1.87 20.58 9.51
C TYR A 73 -2.77 20.21 10.67
N GLU A 74 -3.47 21.18 11.27
CA GLU A 74 -4.41 20.99 12.38
C GLU A 74 -3.96 19.97 13.46
N ASP A 75 -3.69 20.42 14.66
CA ASP A 75 -3.53 19.62 15.88
C ASP A 75 -2.79 18.28 15.70
N ASP A 76 -1.51 18.31 15.34
CA ASP A 76 -0.62 17.14 15.20
C ASP A 76 -0.98 16.16 14.06
N LYS A 77 -1.85 16.54 13.13
CA LYS A 77 -2.12 15.71 11.95
C LYS A 77 -1.10 15.95 10.86
N THR A 78 -0.41 14.91 10.48
CA THR A 78 0.53 14.92 9.36
C THR A 78 0.03 14.10 8.19
N ASP A 79 0.28 14.58 6.98
CA ASP A 79 0.01 13.85 5.74
C ASP A 79 1.02 14.24 4.66
N TYR A 80 0.96 13.56 3.52
CA TYR A 80 1.77 13.86 2.34
C TYR A 80 0.93 14.57 1.28
N PHE A 81 1.51 15.58 0.66
CA PHE A 81 0.87 16.41 -0.35
C PHE A 81 1.78 16.52 -1.57
N ASP A 82 1.17 16.62 -2.76
CA ASP A 82 1.88 16.93 -3.99
C ASP A 82 2.26 18.43 -4.06
N GLU A 83 2.98 18.83 -5.10
CA GLU A 83 3.39 20.22 -5.34
C GLU A 83 2.22 21.21 -5.46
N ASN A 84 1.00 20.72 -5.68
CA ASN A 84 -0.22 21.52 -5.77
C ASN A 84 -0.99 21.55 -4.43
N GLY A 85 -0.42 21.01 -3.36
CA GLY A 85 -1.07 20.91 -2.06
C GLY A 85 -2.22 19.90 -2.00
N LYS A 86 -2.25 18.93 -2.91
CA LYS A 86 -3.27 17.89 -2.94
C LYS A 86 -2.80 16.67 -2.14
N SER A 87 -3.55 16.26 -1.12
CA SER A 87 -3.23 15.08 -0.32
C SER A 87 -3.22 13.81 -1.16
N VAL A 88 -2.21 12.97 -0.92
CA VAL A 88 -2.06 11.66 -1.57
C VAL A 88 -3.07 10.61 -1.08
N LYS A 89 -3.63 10.78 0.12
CA LYS A 89 -4.60 9.85 0.72
C LYS A 89 -6.01 9.91 0.13
N LYS A 90 -6.23 10.63 -0.97
CA LYS A 90 -7.57 10.82 -1.56
C LYS A 90 -8.18 9.57 -2.18
N THR A 91 -7.39 8.53 -2.43
CA THR A 91 -7.82 7.28 -3.07
C THR A 91 -7.40 6.07 -2.27
N LEU A 92 -7.94 4.92 -2.64
CA LEU A 92 -7.56 3.65 -2.04
C LEU A 92 -6.21 3.19 -2.59
N MET A 93 -5.35 2.64 -1.72
CA MET A 93 -4.07 2.03 -2.09
C MET A 93 -4.28 0.95 -3.16
N LYS A 94 -3.51 1.04 -4.25
CA LYS A 94 -3.62 0.11 -5.39
C LYS A 94 -3.06 -1.28 -5.08
N THR A 95 -1.98 -1.35 -4.31
CA THR A 95 -1.29 -2.60 -3.97
C THR A 95 -1.19 -2.76 -2.45
N PRO A 96 -2.23 -3.31 -1.79
CA PRO A 96 -2.31 -3.40 -0.32
C PRO A 96 -1.51 -4.57 0.27
N ILE A 97 -0.46 -5.01 -0.38
CA ILE A 97 0.40 -6.13 0.03
C ILE A 97 1.81 -5.93 -0.49
N ASN A 98 2.77 -5.80 0.41
CA ASN A 98 4.16 -5.55 0.05
C ASN A 98 4.82 -6.80 -0.56
N GLY A 99 5.66 -6.59 -1.59
CA GLY A 99 6.43 -7.66 -2.23
C GLY A 99 5.60 -8.71 -2.98
N ALA A 100 4.30 -8.49 -3.13
CA ALA A 100 3.44 -9.41 -3.87
C ALA A 100 3.54 -9.19 -5.38
N ARG A 101 3.45 -10.27 -6.14
CA ARG A 101 3.37 -10.22 -7.61
C ARG A 101 1.89 -10.19 -8.04
N LEU A 102 1.54 -9.27 -8.93
CA LEU A 102 0.24 -9.30 -9.60
C LEU A 102 0.14 -10.59 -10.43
N SER A 103 -0.74 -11.49 -10.03
CA SER A 103 -0.91 -12.80 -10.70
C SER A 103 -2.12 -12.82 -11.64
N SER A 104 -3.17 -12.04 -11.36
CA SER A 104 -4.33 -11.91 -12.24
C SER A 104 -5.05 -10.58 -12.04
N SER A 105 -5.42 -9.96 -13.14
CA SER A 105 -6.16 -8.69 -13.16
C SER A 105 -7.67 -8.90 -13.07
N PHE A 106 -8.40 -7.83 -12.68
CA PHE A 106 -9.82 -7.72 -12.84
C PHE A 106 -10.21 -7.82 -14.33
N GLY A 107 -11.34 -8.46 -14.61
CA GLY A 107 -11.89 -8.53 -15.97
C GLY A 107 -12.27 -9.94 -16.42
N LYS A 108 -12.72 -10.04 -17.66
CA LYS A 108 -13.06 -11.32 -18.27
C LYS A 108 -11.78 -12.15 -18.51
N ARG A 109 -11.73 -13.37 -17.98
CA ARG A 109 -10.61 -14.31 -18.22
C ARG A 109 -11.13 -15.73 -18.33
N LYS A 110 -10.35 -16.60 -18.99
CA LYS A 110 -10.61 -18.03 -18.96
C LYS A 110 -10.40 -18.53 -17.53
N HIS A 111 -11.42 -19.16 -16.97
CA HIS A 111 -11.35 -19.67 -15.60
C HIS A 111 -10.32 -20.82 -15.54
N PRO A 112 -9.32 -20.79 -14.63
CA PRO A 112 -8.22 -21.73 -14.66
C PRO A 112 -8.63 -23.19 -14.43
N ILE A 113 -9.75 -23.42 -13.72
CA ILE A 113 -10.25 -24.78 -13.43
C ILE A 113 -11.40 -25.14 -14.36
N LEU A 114 -12.34 -24.22 -14.60
CA LEU A 114 -13.59 -24.51 -15.31
C LEU A 114 -13.49 -24.35 -16.85
N GLY A 115 -12.39 -23.76 -17.32
CA GLY A 115 -12.09 -23.65 -18.76
C GLY A 115 -12.93 -22.68 -19.58
N PHE A 116 -14.04 -22.15 -19.07
CA PHE A 116 -14.85 -21.15 -19.75
C PHE A 116 -14.52 -19.71 -19.33
N THR A 117 -14.90 -18.75 -20.15
CA THR A 117 -14.67 -17.33 -19.85
C THR A 117 -15.61 -16.88 -18.73
N LYS A 118 -15.02 -16.38 -17.64
CA LYS A 118 -15.74 -15.86 -16.48
C LYS A 118 -15.19 -14.50 -16.08
N MET A 119 -16.07 -13.66 -15.55
CA MET A 119 -15.68 -12.37 -14.97
C MET A 119 -14.90 -12.60 -13.67
N HIS A 120 -13.67 -12.12 -13.62
CA HIS A 120 -12.88 -12.02 -12.41
C HIS A 120 -13.18 -10.66 -11.74
N THR A 121 -13.78 -10.69 -10.57
CA THR A 121 -14.30 -9.50 -9.88
C THR A 121 -13.29 -8.85 -8.92
N GLY A 122 -12.06 -9.29 -8.96
CA GLY A 122 -10.97 -8.78 -8.11
C GLY A 122 -9.64 -8.76 -8.84
N THR A 123 -8.62 -8.33 -8.12
CA THR A 123 -7.21 -8.42 -8.53
C THR A 123 -6.52 -9.43 -7.63
N ASP A 124 -5.82 -10.40 -8.22
CA ASP A 124 -5.09 -11.41 -7.47
C ASP A 124 -3.61 -11.02 -7.31
N PHE A 125 -3.16 -10.98 -6.07
CA PHE A 125 -1.77 -10.78 -5.70
C PHE A 125 -1.21 -12.08 -5.16
N ALA A 126 -0.14 -12.60 -5.75
CA ALA A 126 0.57 -13.77 -5.29
C ALA A 126 1.70 -13.37 -4.34
N ALA A 127 1.67 -13.89 -3.12
CA ALA A 127 2.67 -13.68 -2.09
C ALA A 127 2.84 -14.96 -1.24
N PRO A 128 3.96 -15.13 -0.54
CA PRO A 128 4.14 -16.22 0.43
C PRO A 128 3.03 -16.23 1.48
N LYS A 129 2.63 -17.43 1.93
CA LYS A 129 1.64 -17.56 3.01
C LYS A 129 2.12 -16.84 4.26
N GLY A 130 1.27 -15.96 4.80
CA GLY A 130 1.59 -15.17 5.99
C GLY A 130 2.04 -13.74 5.70
N THR A 131 2.26 -13.38 4.42
CA THR A 131 2.54 -11.98 4.05
C THR A 131 1.40 -11.09 4.53
N PRO A 132 1.70 -9.99 5.26
CA PRO A 132 0.69 -9.07 5.74
C PRO A 132 -0.09 -8.40 4.60
N ILE A 133 -1.41 -8.36 4.75
CA ILE A 133 -2.31 -7.62 3.88
C ILE A 133 -2.74 -6.36 4.63
N MET A 134 -2.54 -5.19 4.02
CA MET A 134 -2.90 -3.90 4.58
C MET A 134 -4.31 -3.49 4.15
N ALA A 135 -4.98 -2.66 4.96
CA ALA A 135 -6.16 -1.93 4.49
C ALA A 135 -5.74 -0.95 3.40
N SER A 136 -6.50 -0.87 2.31
CA SER A 136 -6.23 0.07 1.22
C SER A 136 -6.49 1.54 1.60
N GLY A 137 -7.07 1.79 2.75
CA GLY A 137 -7.37 3.11 3.30
C GLY A 137 -8.13 3.00 4.61
N ASP A 138 -8.36 4.14 5.25
CA ASP A 138 -9.15 4.22 6.47
C ASP A 138 -10.59 3.76 6.24
N GLY A 139 -11.19 3.13 7.24
CA GLY A 139 -12.56 2.65 7.13
C GLY A 139 -12.99 1.79 8.31
N ILE A 140 -14.19 1.26 8.22
CA ILE A 140 -14.78 0.40 9.25
C ILE A 140 -14.91 -1.02 8.70
N VAL A 141 -14.41 -1.99 9.45
CA VAL A 141 -14.55 -3.42 9.13
C VAL A 141 -16.04 -3.81 9.23
N THR A 142 -16.64 -4.13 8.11
CA THR A 142 -18.05 -4.57 8.04
C THR A 142 -18.20 -6.09 8.16
N LYS A 143 -17.13 -6.83 7.80
CA LYS A 143 -17.07 -8.28 7.92
C LYS A 143 -15.63 -8.75 8.14
N ALA A 144 -15.46 -9.72 9.04
CA ALA A 144 -14.21 -10.47 9.20
C ALA A 144 -14.60 -11.92 9.55
N SER A 145 -14.84 -12.74 8.51
CA SER A 145 -15.28 -14.14 8.66
C SER A 145 -15.14 -14.89 7.34
N TRP A 146 -15.60 -16.14 7.32
CA TRP A 146 -15.66 -16.92 6.09
C TRP A 146 -16.59 -16.31 5.04
N CYS A 147 -16.17 -16.30 3.78
CA CYS A 147 -16.85 -15.70 2.62
C CYS A 147 -17.11 -16.71 1.48
N GLY A 148 -17.45 -17.94 1.80
CA GLY A 148 -17.67 -18.97 0.78
C GLY A 148 -16.43 -19.22 -0.07
N GLY A 149 -16.53 -19.12 -1.38
CA GLY A 149 -15.40 -19.28 -2.32
C GLY A 149 -14.23 -18.32 -2.10
N GLY A 150 -14.44 -17.22 -1.38
CA GLY A 150 -13.36 -16.28 -1.00
C GLY A 150 -12.58 -16.69 0.26
N GLY A 151 -12.93 -17.81 0.90
CA GLY A 151 -12.28 -18.26 2.14
C GLY A 151 -12.40 -17.26 3.28
N ASN A 152 -11.38 -17.16 4.12
CA ASN A 152 -11.33 -16.08 5.12
C ASN A 152 -11.25 -14.74 4.41
N CYS A 153 -12.16 -13.84 4.77
CA CYS A 153 -12.19 -12.50 4.15
C CYS A 153 -12.46 -11.39 5.16
N VAL A 154 -11.92 -10.21 4.84
CA VAL A 154 -12.23 -8.95 5.50
C VAL A 154 -12.88 -8.01 4.49
N LYS A 155 -13.96 -7.32 4.90
CA LYS A 155 -14.59 -6.25 4.13
C LYS A 155 -14.49 -4.96 4.92
N ILE A 156 -14.02 -3.89 4.26
CA ILE A 156 -13.85 -2.55 4.87
C ILE A 156 -14.68 -1.56 4.08
N LYS A 157 -15.59 -0.87 4.75
CA LYS A 157 -16.32 0.27 4.20
C LYS A 157 -15.51 1.54 4.49
N HIS A 158 -15.05 2.21 3.43
CA HIS A 158 -14.26 3.43 3.53
C HIS A 158 -15.14 4.69 3.59
N ASN A 159 -16.18 4.71 2.79
CA ASN A 159 -17.17 5.81 2.75
C ASN A 159 -18.51 5.32 2.16
N SER A 160 -19.38 6.25 1.73
CA SER A 160 -20.66 5.89 1.11
C SER A 160 -20.51 5.19 -0.25
N THR A 161 -19.40 5.40 -0.95
CA THR A 161 -19.15 4.93 -2.31
C THR A 161 -18.25 3.71 -2.36
N TYR A 162 -17.20 3.65 -1.52
CA TYR A 162 -16.13 2.66 -1.64
C TYR A 162 -16.13 1.65 -0.51
N GLN A 163 -16.00 0.39 -0.90
CA GLN A 163 -15.73 -0.75 -0.02
C GLN A 163 -14.66 -1.62 -0.65
N THR A 164 -13.71 -2.11 0.16
CA THR A 164 -12.74 -3.11 -0.27
C THR A 164 -13.03 -4.47 0.33
N VAL A 165 -12.57 -5.51 -0.38
CA VAL A 165 -12.68 -6.91 0.05
C VAL A 165 -11.31 -7.57 -0.09
N TYR A 166 -10.84 -8.17 1.00
CA TYR A 166 -9.61 -8.95 1.05
C TYR A 166 -9.99 -10.40 1.28
N ALA A 167 -9.65 -11.27 0.36
CA ALA A 167 -10.08 -12.66 0.36
C ALA A 167 -8.88 -13.63 0.40
N HIS A 168 -9.16 -14.92 0.56
CA HIS A 168 -8.17 -16.00 0.59
C HIS A 168 -7.10 -15.82 1.69
N MET A 169 -7.45 -15.18 2.79
CA MET A 169 -6.54 -14.92 3.90
C MET A 169 -6.26 -16.22 4.66
N SER A 170 -5.02 -16.45 5.06
CA SER A 170 -4.65 -17.59 5.91
C SER A 170 -5.17 -17.44 7.34
N LYS A 171 -5.18 -16.19 7.86
CA LYS A 171 -5.72 -15.82 9.17
C LYS A 171 -6.07 -14.34 9.21
N PHE A 172 -6.87 -13.92 10.18
CA PHE A 172 -7.11 -12.51 10.48
C PHE A 172 -5.97 -11.93 11.30
N GLY A 173 -5.67 -10.65 11.12
CA GLY A 173 -4.77 -9.89 11.97
C GLY A 173 -5.32 -9.80 13.42
N ARG A 174 -4.41 -9.55 14.38
CA ARG A 174 -4.80 -9.37 15.79
C ARG A 174 -5.80 -8.20 15.92
N GLY A 175 -6.89 -8.42 16.61
CA GLY A 175 -7.92 -7.41 16.84
C GLY A 175 -8.88 -7.15 15.67
N ILE A 176 -8.69 -7.76 14.50
CA ILE A 176 -9.56 -7.56 13.35
C ILE A 176 -10.89 -8.28 13.55
N LYS A 177 -11.94 -7.48 13.73
CA LYS A 177 -13.34 -7.94 13.88
C LYS A 177 -14.30 -6.88 13.34
N LYS A 178 -15.55 -7.27 13.08
CA LYS A 178 -16.60 -6.32 12.68
C LYS A 178 -16.69 -5.14 13.64
N GLY A 179 -16.76 -3.93 13.12
CA GLY A 179 -16.89 -2.67 13.84
C GLY A 179 -15.56 -1.96 14.17
N VAL A 180 -14.41 -2.61 13.96
CA VAL A 180 -13.09 -1.98 14.17
C VAL A 180 -12.81 -0.98 13.02
N ARG A 181 -12.20 0.14 13.39
CA ARG A 181 -11.67 1.15 12.48
C ARG A 181 -10.17 0.97 12.28
#